data_b870852e79e6ca8235b680eb490ecc37
#
_entry.id   b870852e79e6ca8235b680eb490ecc37
#
_cell.length_a   1.000
_cell.length_b   1.000
_cell.length_c   1.000
_cell.angle_alpha   90.00
_cell.angle_beta   90.00
_cell.angle_gamma   90.00
#
_symmetry.space_group_name_H-M   'P 1'
#
loop_
_entity.id
_entity.type
_entity.pdbx_description
1 polymer ?
#
loop_
_entity_poly.entity_id
_entity_poly.type
_entity_poly.pdbx_seq_one_letter_code
_entity_poly.pdbx_strand_id
1 'polypeptide(L)'
;MLFDDKDVTVLDLTHGGIPLAQHIAKYAHSVTAVDVYGTTDEGVLAGLERSGIHVIRETANNTNITTKHNTDLIVAPVHLDPAFLPGAGGHTIITHHQAVGELLSGLTSNTRIVEITGTGAKTSTATLLADMASRNLSVVSHTSRGMEHWMKGVPTKVHHGLSITPGSILEALEHSTGIQADLYIFEVSLGGTGMADIGIITSLDNEYTIAKGRSTSTAAKLQMVNKAKPGSTLLVNASAGHLTPPENVDIITFSDTTDADVYLERSPGGIWTVHSNRGGTIRFTPNSGYDAGAYSTAIVCAVAAARLLHVEDAKIESALMDFAGVHGRMRVVEWAGRRMVDNSNSGMTIRSVRQALDYSNGLVSSHDRKVLILGEEAKQVCEGLDPTDAAHFIDNRGNELDTIILVGERMRNIQGGNVRTAASLESAIEMAESLTSENDIIISCIKCFR
;
A
#
# COMPACT_ATOMS: atom_id res chain seq x y z
N MET A 1 20.54 7.63 -20.71
CA MET A 1 19.97 6.94 -19.53
C MET A 1 20.87 5.79 -19.09
N LEU A 2 20.68 5.26 -17.88
CA LEU A 2 21.47 4.10 -17.41
C LEU A 2 21.39 2.88 -18.33
N PHE A 3 20.33 2.76 -19.11
CA PHE A 3 20.04 1.61 -19.99
C PHE A 3 20.59 1.74 -21.41
N ASP A 4 21.03 2.93 -21.81
CA ASP A 4 21.43 3.20 -23.19
C ASP A 4 22.55 2.25 -23.64
N ASP A 5 22.33 1.60 -24.78
CA ASP A 5 23.24 0.67 -25.42
C ASP A 5 23.69 -0.56 -24.58
N LYS A 6 22.92 -0.93 -23.54
CA LYS A 6 23.26 -2.06 -22.67
C LYS A 6 22.41 -3.29 -22.93
N ASP A 7 22.98 -4.45 -22.64
CA ASP A 7 22.27 -5.71 -22.50
C ASP A 7 21.73 -5.83 -21.09
N VAL A 8 20.38 -5.77 -20.93
CA VAL A 8 19.71 -5.68 -19.63
C VAL A 8 18.91 -6.95 -19.36
N THR A 9 19.11 -7.52 -18.17
CA THR A 9 18.27 -8.64 -17.69
C THR A 9 17.32 -8.16 -16.58
N VAL A 10 16.02 -8.35 -16.79
CA VAL A 10 14.96 -8.05 -15.81
C VAL A 10 14.49 -9.34 -15.18
N LEU A 11 14.68 -9.48 -13.86
CA LEU A 11 14.28 -10.65 -13.09
C LEU A 11 12.93 -10.40 -12.40
N ASP A 12 12.07 -11.43 -12.34
CA ASP A 12 10.75 -11.43 -11.72
C ASP A 12 9.71 -10.61 -12.48
N LEU A 13 9.04 -11.28 -13.41
CA LEU A 13 7.95 -10.69 -14.19
C LEU A 13 6.67 -10.51 -13.38
N THR A 14 6.47 -11.30 -12.32
CA THR A 14 5.24 -11.32 -11.51
C THR A 14 5.05 -10.04 -10.70
N HIS A 15 6.15 -9.45 -10.19
CA HIS A 15 6.10 -8.31 -9.28
C HIS A 15 6.54 -6.99 -9.94
N GLY A 16 5.99 -6.70 -11.13
CA GLY A 16 6.20 -5.44 -11.83
C GLY A 16 7.36 -5.45 -12.83
N GLY A 17 7.95 -6.61 -13.12
CA GLY A 17 9.02 -6.74 -14.12
C GLY A 17 8.53 -6.61 -15.57
N ILE A 18 7.27 -6.93 -15.87
CA ILE A 18 6.69 -6.81 -17.21
C ILE A 18 6.76 -5.37 -17.72
N PRO A 19 6.13 -4.37 -17.07
CA PRO A 19 6.21 -2.98 -17.52
C PRO A 19 7.64 -2.44 -17.52
N LEU A 20 8.50 -2.89 -16.59
CA LEU A 20 9.91 -2.54 -16.58
C LEU A 20 10.62 -3.02 -17.85
N ALA A 21 10.50 -4.31 -18.21
CA ALA A 21 11.11 -4.86 -19.40
C ALA A 21 10.66 -4.13 -20.68
N GLN A 22 9.36 -3.83 -20.79
CA GLN A 22 8.79 -3.10 -21.92
C GLN A 22 9.32 -1.66 -22.04
N HIS A 23 9.48 -0.96 -20.90
CA HIS A 23 10.00 0.41 -20.92
C HIS A 23 11.51 0.46 -21.14
N ILE A 24 12.27 -0.44 -20.53
CA ILE A 24 13.72 -0.55 -20.72
C ILE A 24 14.07 -0.88 -22.18
N ALA A 25 13.26 -1.73 -22.83
CA ALA A 25 13.48 -2.11 -24.24
C ALA A 25 13.41 -0.92 -25.23
N LYS A 26 12.88 0.23 -24.81
CA LYS A 26 12.88 1.45 -25.63
C LYS A 26 14.26 2.13 -25.70
N TYR A 27 15.21 1.76 -24.81
CA TYR A 27 16.52 2.40 -24.66
C TYR A 27 17.68 1.40 -24.71
N ALA A 28 17.48 0.19 -24.20
CA ALA A 28 18.52 -0.84 -24.14
C ALA A 28 18.87 -1.40 -25.51
N HIS A 29 20.12 -1.92 -25.65
CA HIS A 29 20.52 -2.68 -26.83
C HIS A 29 19.71 -3.98 -26.95
N SER A 30 19.59 -4.72 -25.84
CA SER A 30 18.74 -5.88 -25.73
C SER A 30 18.15 -6.02 -24.34
N VAL A 31 16.96 -6.68 -24.24
CA VAL A 31 16.33 -7.00 -22.96
C VAL A 31 16.02 -8.49 -22.87
N THR A 32 16.48 -9.09 -21.78
CA THR A 32 16.09 -10.44 -21.38
C THR A 32 15.17 -10.35 -20.17
N ALA A 33 13.95 -10.85 -20.28
CA ALA A 33 12.95 -10.89 -19.22
C ALA A 33 12.82 -12.31 -18.66
N VAL A 34 12.99 -12.45 -17.34
CA VAL A 34 13.04 -13.77 -16.69
C VAL A 34 11.84 -13.99 -15.77
N ASP A 35 10.99 -14.94 -16.09
CA ASP A 35 9.92 -15.42 -15.22
C ASP A 35 10.48 -16.42 -14.20
N VAL A 36 11.04 -15.92 -13.10
CA VAL A 36 11.71 -16.72 -12.07
C VAL A 36 10.76 -17.64 -11.28
N TYR A 37 9.46 -17.36 -11.29
CA TYR A 37 8.46 -18.16 -10.58
C TYR A 37 7.64 -19.05 -11.52
N GLY A 38 7.77 -18.89 -12.85
CA GLY A 38 6.99 -19.64 -13.84
C GLY A 38 5.48 -19.40 -13.76
N THR A 39 5.05 -18.25 -13.24
CA THR A 39 3.64 -17.93 -12.98
C THR A 39 3.03 -16.97 -14.00
N THR A 40 3.81 -16.43 -14.91
CA THR A 40 3.34 -15.48 -15.91
C THR A 40 2.54 -16.20 -17.01
N ASP A 41 1.43 -15.60 -17.42
CA ASP A 41 0.57 -16.13 -18.48
C ASP A 41 1.31 -16.23 -19.82
N GLU A 42 1.07 -17.31 -20.56
CA GLU A 42 1.72 -17.58 -21.85
C GLU A 42 1.44 -16.51 -22.91
N GLY A 43 0.24 -15.92 -22.88
CA GLY A 43 -0.10 -14.83 -23.81
C GLY A 43 0.68 -13.56 -23.54
N VAL A 44 0.97 -13.30 -22.26
CA VAL A 44 1.82 -12.18 -21.82
C VAL A 44 3.26 -12.41 -22.25
N LEU A 45 3.81 -13.61 -22.03
CA LEU A 45 5.18 -13.95 -22.46
C LEU A 45 5.33 -13.82 -23.97
N ALA A 46 4.40 -14.39 -24.75
CA ALA A 46 4.39 -14.23 -26.20
C ALA A 46 4.22 -12.77 -26.65
N GLY A 47 3.58 -11.93 -25.86
CA GLY A 47 3.50 -10.49 -26.08
C GLY A 47 4.85 -9.80 -25.96
N LEU A 48 5.62 -10.12 -24.92
CA LEU A 48 6.98 -9.63 -24.72
C LEU A 48 7.91 -10.05 -25.88
N GLU A 49 7.88 -11.30 -26.28
CA GLU A 49 8.67 -11.81 -27.42
C GLU A 49 8.35 -11.08 -28.72
N ARG A 50 7.07 -10.84 -29.02
CA ARG A 50 6.65 -10.05 -30.20
C ARG A 50 7.17 -8.62 -30.15
N SER A 51 7.42 -8.07 -28.96
CA SER A 51 8.02 -6.74 -28.76
C SER A 51 9.55 -6.76 -28.84
N GLY A 52 10.17 -7.91 -29.18
CA GLY A 52 11.62 -8.04 -29.31
C GLY A 52 12.35 -8.29 -27.99
N ILE A 53 11.63 -8.60 -26.92
CA ILE A 53 12.19 -8.93 -25.60
C ILE A 53 12.44 -10.42 -25.55
N HIS A 54 13.66 -10.84 -25.23
CA HIS A 54 13.97 -12.26 -25.03
C HIS A 54 13.38 -12.75 -23.71
N VAL A 55 12.53 -13.81 -23.74
CA VAL A 55 11.88 -14.34 -22.56
C VAL A 55 12.53 -15.64 -22.11
N ILE A 56 12.85 -15.75 -20.84
CA ILE A 56 13.30 -16.98 -20.20
C ILE A 56 12.29 -17.35 -19.10
N ARG A 57 11.77 -18.59 -19.20
CA ARG A 57 10.99 -19.17 -18.10
C ARG A 57 11.90 -20.13 -17.33
N GLU A 58 12.05 -19.86 -16.03
CA GLU A 58 12.79 -20.79 -15.19
C GLU A 58 11.89 -21.87 -14.61
N THR A 59 12.43 -23.09 -14.56
CA THR A 59 11.91 -24.15 -13.72
C THR A 59 12.89 -24.34 -12.56
N ALA A 60 12.40 -24.63 -11.38
CA ALA A 60 13.13 -24.69 -10.09
C ALA A 60 14.48 -25.44 -10.03
N ASN A 61 14.96 -25.97 -11.15
CA ASN A 61 16.18 -26.76 -11.27
C ASN A 61 17.34 -26.07 -12.03
N ASN A 62 17.21 -24.81 -12.44
CA ASN A 62 18.20 -24.19 -13.33
C ASN A 62 18.74 -22.86 -12.72
N THR A 63 19.70 -22.97 -11.81
CA THR A 63 20.30 -21.85 -11.07
C THR A 63 21.33 -21.01 -11.84
N ASN A 64 21.46 -21.17 -13.17
CA ASN A 64 22.53 -20.54 -13.97
C ASN A 64 22.01 -19.57 -15.06
N ILE A 65 21.00 -18.72 -14.74
CA ILE A 65 20.37 -17.83 -15.73
C ILE A 65 21.35 -16.80 -16.29
N THR A 66 22.15 -16.19 -15.43
CA THR A 66 22.98 -15.05 -15.77
C THR A 66 24.34 -15.40 -16.37
N THR A 67 24.80 -16.65 -16.24
CA THR A 67 26.09 -17.08 -16.80
C THR A 67 26.01 -17.41 -18.30
N LYS A 68 24.82 -17.58 -18.86
CA LYS A 68 24.62 -17.95 -20.28
C LYS A 68 24.40 -16.74 -21.20
N HIS A 69 24.03 -15.58 -20.66
CA HIS A 69 23.73 -14.38 -21.44
C HIS A 69 24.72 -13.27 -21.09
N ASN A 70 25.21 -12.59 -22.12
CA ASN A 70 26.00 -11.39 -21.94
C ASN A 70 25.09 -10.30 -21.35
N THR A 71 25.28 -9.92 -20.09
CA THR A 71 24.43 -8.99 -19.36
C THR A 71 25.29 -7.92 -18.75
N ASP A 72 25.04 -6.66 -19.10
CA ASP A 72 25.72 -5.51 -18.50
C ASP A 72 25.06 -5.06 -17.21
N LEU A 73 23.72 -5.18 -17.16
CA LEU A 73 22.90 -4.68 -16.05
C LEU A 73 21.79 -5.66 -15.69
N ILE A 74 21.67 -5.94 -14.40
CA ILE A 74 20.59 -6.76 -13.85
C ILE A 74 19.64 -5.89 -13.07
N VAL A 75 18.35 -6.03 -13.35
CA VAL A 75 17.25 -5.34 -12.66
C VAL A 75 16.44 -6.39 -11.89
N ALA A 76 16.43 -6.28 -10.56
CA ALA A 76 15.83 -7.30 -9.70
C ALA A 76 15.01 -6.67 -8.56
N PRO A 77 13.87 -7.26 -8.12
CA PRO A 77 13.15 -6.73 -6.98
C PRO A 77 13.91 -7.00 -5.66
N VAL A 78 13.70 -6.15 -4.69
CA VAL A 78 14.38 -6.20 -3.37
C VAL A 78 14.08 -7.46 -2.56
N HIS A 79 12.97 -8.13 -2.86
CA HIS A 79 12.52 -9.35 -2.18
C HIS A 79 12.91 -10.64 -2.90
N LEU A 80 13.59 -10.53 -4.06
CA LEU A 80 13.98 -11.70 -4.83
C LEU A 80 14.84 -12.67 -4.00
N ASP A 81 14.58 -13.95 -4.14
CA ASP A 81 15.46 -14.99 -3.59
C ASP A 81 16.88 -14.81 -4.19
N PRO A 82 17.90 -14.60 -3.35
CA PRO A 82 19.27 -14.42 -3.82
C PRO A 82 19.82 -15.59 -4.64
N ALA A 83 19.21 -16.76 -4.56
CA ALA A 83 19.59 -17.91 -5.40
C ALA A 83 19.39 -17.63 -6.91
N PHE A 84 18.51 -16.70 -7.27
CA PHE A 84 18.31 -16.27 -8.67
C PHE A 84 19.28 -15.18 -9.13
N LEU A 85 20.06 -14.60 -8.21
CA LEU A 85 21.07 -13.62 -8.57
C LEU A 85 22.37 -14.33 -8.99
N PRO A 86 23.12 -13.77 -9.96
CA PRO A 86 24.43 -14.33 -10.32
C PRO A 86 25.37 -14.28 -9.12
N GLY A 87 26.25 -15.27 -9.04
CA GLY A 87 27.35 -15.26 -8.07
C GLY A 87 28.23 -14.03 -8.26
N ALA A 88 29.20 -13.84 -7.36
CA ALA A 88 30.09 -12.68 -7.30
C ALA A 88 30.95 -12.48 -8.58
N GLY A 89 30.35 -12.07 -9.66
CA GLY A 89 30.97 -11.89 -10.98
C GLY A 89 30.54 -10.59 -11.65
N GLY A 90 31.09 -9.45 -11.22
CA GLY A 90 31.24 -8.24 -12.07
C GLY A 90 29.98 -7.53 -12.60
N HIS A 91 28.78 -8.04 -12.40
CA HIS A 91 27.54 -7.44 -12.93
C HIS A 91 27.07 -6.29 -12.05
N THR A 92 26.63 -5.21 -12.67
CA THR A 92 25.90 -4.15 -11.96
C THR A 92 24.46 -4.64 -11.70
N ILE A 93 24.03 -4.60 -10.44
CA ILE A 93 22.65 -4.98 -10.04
C ILE A 93 21.97 -3.75 -9.48
N ILE A 94 20.79 -3.43 -9.99
CA ILE A 94 19.91 -2.37 -9.46
C ILE A 94 18.56 -2.94 -9.09
N THR A 95 17.84 -2.24 -8.19
CA THR A 95 16.49 -2.66 -7.81
C THR A 95 15.45 -2.24 -8.85
N HIS A 96 14.27 -2.90 -8.87
CA HIS A 96 13.11 -2.45 -9.64
C HIS A 96 12.77 -0.98 -9.34
N HIS A 97 12.89 -0.56 -8.07
CA HIS A 97 12.68 0.83 -7.65
C HIS A 97 13.66 1.79 -8.34
N GLN A 98 14.95 1.47 -8.34
CA GLN A 98 15.97 2.28 -9.01
C GLN A 98 15.75 2.34 -10.53
N ALA A 99 15.38 1.21 -11.14
CA ALA A 99 15.09 1.15 -12.56
C ALA A 99 13.90 2.03 -12.96
N VAL A 100 12.82 2.01 -12.16
CA VAL A 100 11.68 2.93 -12.34
C VAL A 100 12.13 4.38 -12.17
N GLY A 101 12.95 4.68 -11.16
CA GLY A 101 13.48 6.03 -10.95
C GLY A 101 14.24 6.57 -12.16
N GLU A 102 15.11 5.75 -12.75
CA GLU A 102 15.85 6.11 -13.98
C GLU A 102 14.90 6.41 -15.16
N LEU A 103 13.85 5.58 -15.34
CA LEU A 103 12.86 5.81 -16.38
C LEU A 103 12.02 7.06 -16.14
N LEU A 104 11.64 7.32 -14.89
CA LEU A 104 10.88 8.52 -14.51
C LEU A 104 11.66 9.80 -14.73
N SER A 105 12.97 9.80 -14.55
CA SER A 105 13.81 10.97 -14.75
C SER A 105 13.73 11.53 -16.18
N GLY A 106 13.40 10.67 -17.14
CA GLY A 106 13.20 11.06 -18.55
C GLY A 106 11.75 11.44 -18.91
N LEU A 107 10.77 11.11 -18.05
CA LEU A 107 9.34 11.23 -18.38
C LEU A 107 8.63 12.41 -17.69
N THR A 108 9.16 12.90 -16.56
CA THR A 108 8.48 13.88 -15.72
C THR A 108 9.29 15.15 -15.54
N SER A 109 9.10 16.15 -16.40
CA SER A 109 9.84 17.41 -16.29
C SER A 109 9.20 18.45 -15.36
N ASN A 110 7.87 18.46 -15.14
CA ASN A 110 7.16 19.54 -14.42
C ASN A 110 6.08 19.07 -13.44
N THR A 111 5.72 17.80 -13.38
CA THR A 111 4.67 17.30 -12.50
C THR A 111 5.29 16.82 -11.18
N ARG A 112 4.75 17.27 -10.05
CA ARG A 112 5.22 16.83 -8.73
C ARG A 112 4.85 15.38 -8.48
N ILE A 113 5.74 14.67 -7.76
CA ILE A 113 5.56 13.27 -7.40
C ILE A 113 5.62 13.13 -5.87
N VAL A 114 4.60 12.49 -5.30
CA VAL A 114 4.60 12.01 -3.92
C VAL A 114 4.62 10.49 -3.94
N GLU A 115 5.59 9.88 -3.26
CA GLU A 115 5.66 8.45 -3.07
C GLU A 115 5.43 8.10 -1.59
N ILE A 116 4.59 7.08 -1.33
CA ILE A 116 4.18 6.69 0.01
C ILE A 116 4.51 5.23 0.24
N THR A 117 5.42 4.94 1.17
CA THR A 117 5.76 3.59 1.62
C THR A 117 5.52 3.44 3.13
N GLY A 118 5.63 2.21 3.64
CA GLY A 118 5.46 1.90 5.05
C GLY A 118 4.73 0.57 5.29
N THR A 119 4.60 0.18 6.55
CA THR A 119 3.94 -1.09 6.91
C THR A 119 2.42 -0.95 7.00
N GLY A 120 1.89 0.24 7.35
CA GLY A 120 0.46 0.55 7.45
C GLY A 120 0.14 1.95 6.95
N ALA A 121 -1.13 2.34 6.96
CA ALA A 121 -1.65 3.67 6.66
C ALA A 121 -1.40 4.24 5.25
N LYS A 122 -0.63 3.57 4.37
CA LYS A 122 -0.26 4.06 3.03
C LYS A 122 -1.46 4.51 2.19
N THR A 123 -2.39 3.59 1.95
CA THR A 123 -3.60 3.85 1.14
C THR A 123 -4.45 4.96 1.72
N SER A 124 -4.62 4.96 3.06
CA SER A 124 -5.40 6.00 3.75
C SER A 124 -4.73 7.37 3.65
N THR A 125 -3.40 7.43 3.78
CA THR A 125 -2.61 8.66 3.58
C THR A 125 -2.73 9.16 2.15
N ALA A 126 -2.57 8.27 1.16
CA ALA A 126 -2.69 8.62 -0.26
C ALA A 126 -4.09 9.17 -0.61
N THR A 127 -5.15 8.53 -0.08
CA THR A 127 -6.53 8.95 -0.32
C THR A 127 -6.84 10.30 0.31
N LEU A 128 -6.46 10.50 1.59
CA LEU A 128 -6.63 11.78 2.28
C LEU A 128 -5.84 12.91 1.60
N LEU A 129 -4.58 12.65 1.24
CA LEU A 129 -3.76 13.63 0.55
C LEU A 129 -4.32 13.98 -0.82
N ALA A 130 -4.82 12.99 -1.56
CA ALA A 130 -5.45 13.21 -2.87
C ALA A 130 -6.71 14.09 -2.76
N ASP A 131 -7.57 13.84 -1.77
CA ASP A 131 -8.73 14.71 -1.49
C ASP A 131 -8.27 16.15 -1.18
N MET A 132 -7.38 16.32 -0.19
CA MET A 132 -6.90 17.65 0.23
C MET A 132 -6.26 18.41 -0.95
N ALA A 133 -5.33 17.78 -1.66
CA ALA A 133 -4.59 18.42 -2.74
C ALA A 133 -5.48 18.72 -3.95
N SER A 134 -6.43 17.84 -4.26
CA SER A 134 -7.30 18.02 -5.41
C SER A 134 -8.32 19.16 -5.28
N ARG A 135 -8.43 19.76 -4.11
CA ARG A 135 -9.23 20.98 -3.95
C ARG A 135 -8.61 22.19 -4.65
N ASN A 136 -7.34 22.09 -5.07
CA ASN A 136 -6.61 23.10 -5.84
C ASN A 136 -5.96 22.58 -7.12
N LEU A 137 -5.59 21.30 -7.14
CA LEU A 137 -4.77 20.68 -8.17
C LEU A 137 -5.53 19.58 -8.90
N SER A 138 -5.09 19.26 -10.11
CA SER A 138 -5.46 18.02 -10.78
C SER A 138 -4.53 16.91 -10.26
N VAL A 139 -5.09 15.92 -9.56
CA VAL A 139 -4.31 14.88 -8.88
C VAL A 139 -4.60 13.51 -9.47
N VAL A 140 -3.57 12.77 -9.81
CA VAL A 140 -3.67 11.35 -10.13
C VAL A 140 -3.08 10.55 -8.97
N SER A 141 -3.89 9.68 -8.36
CA SER A 141 -3.44 8.77 -7.31
C SER A 141 -3.47 7.32 -7.78
N HIS A 142 -2.43 6.57 -7.45
CA HIS A 142 -2.34 5.13 -7.62
C HIS A 142 -2.10 4.46 -6.27
N THR A 143 -2.99 3.57 -5.89
CA THR A 143 -2.98 2.85 -4.60
C THR A 143 -3.34 1.39 -4.81
N SER A 144 -3.31 0.59 -3.74
CA SER A 144 -3.80 -0.80 -3.76
C SER A 144 -5.28 -0.95 -4.17
N ARG A 145 -6.03 0.16 -4.29
CA ARG A 145 -7.42 0.22 -4.78
C ARG A 145 -7.52 0.51 -6.28
N GLY A 146 -6.39 0.67 -6.96
CA GLY A 146 -6.30 1.07 -8.34
C GLY A 146 -5.95 2.55 -8.50
N MET A 147 -6.30 3.11 -9.63
CA MET A 147 -5.92 4.46 -10.05
C MET A 147 -7.13 5.38 -10.14
N GLU A 148 -7.01 6.58 -9.58
CA GLU A 148 -8.07 7.58 -9.53
C GLU A 148 -7.54 8.94 -9.96
N HIS A 149 -8.35 9.69 -10.72
CA HIS A 149 -8.15 11.10 -11.02
C HIS A 149 -9.06 11.93 -10.11
N TRP A 150 -8.48 12.84 -9.38
CA TRP A 150 -9.16 13.68 -8.38
C TRP A 150 -9.23 15.12 -8.83
N MET A 151 -10.42 15.71 -8.79
CA MET A 151 -10.70 17.10 -9.05
C MET A 151 -11.68 17.65 -8.00
N LYS A 152 -11.32 18.74 -7.32
CA LYS A 152 -12.19 19.40 -6.33
C LYS A 152 -12.70 18.47 -5.22
N GLY A 153 -11.86 17.55 -4.73
CA GLY A 153 -12.19 16.56 -3.71
C GLY A 153 -12.98 15.35 -4.24
N VAL A 154 -13.23 15.24 -5.54
CA VAL A 154 -14.04 14.16 -6.12
C VAL A 154 -13.16 13.22 -6.93
N PRO A 155 -13.09 11.91 -6.58
CA PRO A 155 -12.36 10.91 -7.36
C PRO A 155 -13.20 10.41 -8.55
N THR A 156 -12.52 10.22 -9.67
CA THR A 156 -13.01 9.46 -10.82
C THR A 156 -12.07 8.29 -11.06
N LYS A 157 -12.61 7.08 -11.14
CA LYS A 157 -11.80 5.87 -11.37
C LYS A 157 -11.23 5.91 -12.79
N VAL A 158 -9.90 5.72 -12.89
CA VAL A 158 -9.17 5.65 -14.16
C VAL A 158 -8.87 4.21 -14.52
N HIS A 159 -8.36 3.42 -13.55
CA HIS A 159 -8.03 2.01 -13.78
C HIS A 159 -8.20 1.17 -12.52
N HIS A 160 -8.52 -0.12 -12.68
CA HIS A 160 -8.62 -1.11 -11.61
C HIS A 160 -7.48 -2.13 -11.69
N GLY A 161 -7.14 -2.74 -10.58
CA GLY A 161 -6.31 -3.95 -10.55
C GLY A 161 -4.80 -3.75 -10.70
N LEU A 162 -4.29 -2.52 -10.71
CA LEU A 162 -2.85 -2.29 -10.64
C LEU A 162 -2.32 -2.63 -9.24
N SER A 163 -1.21 -3.37 -9.21
CA SER A 163 -0.47 -3.60 -7.96
C SER A 163 0.26 -2.34 -7.52
N ILE A 164 0.80 -2.33 -6.30
CA ILE A 164 1.61 -1.23 -5.78
C ILE A 164 3.11 -1.53 -5.85
N THR A 165 3.52 -2.39 -6.78
CA THR A 165 4.94 -2.62 -7.09
C THR A 165 5.52 -1.40 -7.82
N PRO A 166 6.84 -1.18 -7.77
CA PRO A 166 7.42 0.00 -8.45
C PRO A 166 7.13 0.02 -9.95
N GLY A 167 7.12 -1.13 -10.64
CA GLY A 167 6.80 -1.21 -12.06
C GLY A 167 5.40 -0.69 -12.42
N SER A 168 4.43 -0.84 -11.52
CA SER A 168 3.07 -0.34 -11.75
C SER A 168 2.96 1.19 -11.81
N ILE A 169 3.99 1.94 -11.38
CA ILE A 169 4.07 3.38 -11.60
C ILE A 169 4.12 3.70 -13.09
N LEU A 170 4.86 2.92 -13.87
CA LEU A 170 4.96 3.09 -15.33
C LEU A 170 3.61 2.85 -16.01
N GLU A 171 2.89 1.79 -15.61
CA GLU A 171 1.53 1.51 -16.08
C GLU A 171 0.55 2.64 -15.69
N ALA A 172 0.66 3.15 -14.46
CA ALA A 172 -0.17 4.26 -14.01
C ALA A 172 0.05 5.54 -14.85
N LEU A 173 1.30 5.82 -15.24
CA LEU A 173 1.61 6.94 -16.14
C LEU A 173 1.04 6.71 -17.55
N GLU A 174 1.10 5.49 -18.08
CA GLU A 174 0.50 5.16 -19.38
C GLU A 174 -1.02 5.32 -19.35
N HIS A 175 -1.68 4.83 -18.29
CA HIS A 175 -3.13 4.98 -18.10
C HIS A 175 -3.57 6.44 -17.84
N SER A 176 -2.66 7.31 -17.40
CA SER A 176 -2.93 8.76 -17.25
C SER A 176 -2.69 9.57 -18.51
N THR A 177 -2.33 8.93 -19.62
CA THR A 177 -2.14 9.65 -20.90
C THR A 177 -3.39 10.44 -21.27
N GLY A 178 -3.22 11.75 -21.46
CA GLY A 178 -4.32 12.69 -21.71
C GLY A 178 -4.89 13.37 -20.45
N ILE A 179 -4.51 12.96 -19.26
CA ILE A 179 -4.80 13.68 -18.02
C ILE A 179 -3.69 14.70 -17.76
N GLN A 180 -4.02 15.97 -17.71
CA GLN A 180 -3.06 17.00 -17.26
C GLN A 180 -3.03 17.02 -15.74
N ALA A 181 -2.15 16.20 -15.15
CA ALA A 181 -1.96 16.11 -13.71
C ALA A 181 -0.93 17.15 -13.23
N ASP A 182 -1.26 17.89 -12.17
CA ASP A 182 -0.33 18.76 -11.43
C ASP A 182 0.46 17.95 -10.40
N LEU A 183 -0.10 16.82 -9.95
CA LEU A 183 0.44 15.99 -8.90
C LEU A 183 0.14 14.51 -9.16
N TYR A 184 1.18 13.67 -9.02
CA TYR A 184 1.05 12.22 -8.88
C TYR A 184 1.27 11.79 -7.43
N ILE A 185 0.41 10.91 -6.93
CA ILE A 185 0.55 10.26 -5.60
C ILE A 185 0.62 8.76 -5.82
N PHE A 186 1.76 8.15 -5.52
CA PHE A 186 1.99 6.72 -5.68
C PHE A 186 2.13 6.02 -4.33
N GLU A 187 1.27 5.07 -4.04
CA GLU A 187 1.52 4.06 -3.00
C GLU A 187 2.52 3.04 -3.55
N VAL A 188 3.66 2.87 -2.87
CA VAL A 188 4.74 1.98 -3.33
C VAL A 188 5.08 0.96 -2.24
N SER A 189 5.18 -0.30 -2.63
CA SER A 189 5.62 -1.35 -1.71
C SER A 189 7.14 -1.37 -1.60
N LEU A 190 7.64 -1.67 -0.39
CA LEU A 190 9.05 -1.97 -0.12
C LEU A 190 10.05 -0.90 -0.57
N GLY A 191 9.67 0.39 -0.52
CA GLY A 191 10.61 1.47 -0.77
C GLY A 191 10.06 2.60 -1.62
N GLY A 192 10.95 3.37 -2.23
CA GLY A 192 10.66 4.44 -3.17
C GLY A 192 11.63 4.43 -4.34
N THR A 193 11.26 5.10 -5.42
CA THR A 193 12.04 5.13 -6.68
C THR A 193 13.24 6.07 -6.60
N GLY A 194 13.23 6.99 -5.65
CA GLY A 194 14.21 8.09 -5.56
C GLY A 194 13.81 9.34 -6.34
N MET A 195 12.65 9.35 -7.01
CA MET A 195 12.18 10.47 -7.84
C MET A 195 11.11 11.32 -7.17
N ALA A 196 10.66 10.96 -5.97
CA ALA A 196 9.69 11.73 -5.21
C ALA A 196 10.18 13.15 -4.90
N ASP A 197 9.30 14.15 -5.04
CA ASP A 197 9.50 15.50 -4.48
C ASP A 197 9.18 15.49 -2.98
N ILE A 198 8.21 14.65 -2.59
CA ILE A 198 7.89 14.33 -1.21
C ILE A 198 7.86 12.82 -1.07
N GLY A 199 8.83 12.26 -0.33
CA GLY A 199 8.86 10.84 0.03
C GLY A 199 8.25 10.64 1.43
N ILE A 200 7.35 9.66 1.58
CA ILE A 200 6.62 9.43 2.83
C ILE A 200 6.89 8.02 3.36
N ILE A 201 7.33 7.92 4.62
CA ILE A 201 7.39 6.65 5.38
C ILE A 201 6.34 6.70 6.48
N THR A 202 5.22 6.02 6.27
CA THR A 202 4.08 6.06 7.22
C THR A 202 4.37 5.33 8.52
N SER A 203 5.07 4.18 8.47
CA SER A 203 5.50 3.39 9.61
C SER A 203 6.53 2.34 9.17
N LEU A 204 7.44 1.97 10.06
CA LEU A 204 8.37 0.84 9.92
C LEU A 204 8.07 -0.29 10.92
N ASP A 205 6.96 -0.20 11.66
CA ASP A 205 6.52 -1.22 12.62
C ASP A 205 6.25 -2.56 11.91
N ASN A 206 6.31 -3.64 12.68
CA ASN A 206 6.09 -5.00 12.20
C ASN A 206 7.04 -5.38 11.05
N GLU A 207 8.34 -5.33 11.32
CA GLU A 207 9.36 -5.79 10.41
C GLU A 207 9.18 -7.28 10.10
N TYR A 208 9.35 -7.65 8.83
CA TYR A 208 9.37 -9.04 8.37
C TYR A 208 10.56 -9.28 7.44
N THR A 209 10.98 -10.53 7.37
CA THR A 209 12.10 -10.92 6.50
C THR A 209 11.65 -11.06 5.06
N ILE A 210 12.52 -10.63 4.14
CA ILE A 210 12.36 -10.78 2.68
C ILE A 210 13.61 -11.45 2.11
N ALA A 211 13.62 -11.76 0.82
CA ALA A 211 14.76 -12.36 0.13
C ALA A 211 15.28 -13.63 0.86
N LYS A 212 14.38 -14.55 1.22
CA LYS A 212 14.71 -15.79 1.98
C LYS A 212 15.48 -15.50 3.29
N GLY A 213 15.10 -14.44 3.99
CA GLY A 213 15.70 -14.06 5.27
C GLY A 213 17.02 -13.29 5.16
N ARG A 214 17.47 -12.90 3.95
CA ARG A 214 18.71 -12.13 3.76
C ARG A 214 18.52 -10.62 3.84
N SER A 215 17.30 -10.15 3.87
CA SER A 215 16.97 -8.73 4.04
C SER A 215 15.67 -8.59 4.85
N THR A 216 15.32 -7.35 5.20
CA THR A 216 14.11 -7.03 5.92
C THR A 216 13.26 -6.01 5.18
N SER A 217 11.97 -6.00 5.49
CA SER A 217 11.04 -5.02 4.93
C SER A 217 11.43 -3.59 5.30
N THR A 218 12.02 -3.38 6.47
CA THR A 218 12.53 -2.08 6.93
C THR A 218 13.72 -1.63 6.07
N ALA A 219 14.72 -2.49 5.88
CA ALA A 219 15.87 -2.18 5.05
C ALA A 219 15.44 -1.82 3.60
N ALA A 220 14.46 -2.54 3.06
CA ALA A 220 13.91 -2.25 1.74
C ALA A 220 13.20 -0.87 1.69
N LYS A 221 12.36 -0.54 2.68
CA LYS A 221 11.65 0.74 2.74
C LYS A 221 12.58 1.93 2.91
N LEU A 222 13.71 1.74 3.59
CA LEU A 222 14.74 2.78 3.75
C LEU A 222 15.42 3.19 2.43
N GLN A 223 15.18 2.50 1.30
CA GLN A 223 15.56 3.03 -0.01
C GLN A 223 14.91 4.40 -0.29
N MET A 224 13.69 4.65 0.21
CA MET A 224 13.03 5.97 0.16
C MET A 224 13.93 7.07 0.71
N VAL A 225 14.67 6.79 1.79
CA VAL A 225 15.62 7.74 2.39
C VAL A 225 16.94 7.75 1.64
N ASN A 226 17.55 6.57 1.48
CA ASN A 226 18.93 6.44 0.97
C ASN A 226 19.08 6.86 -0.50
N LYS A 227 17.98 6.89 -1.26
CA LYS A 227 17.95 7.21 -2.69
C LYS A 227 17.12 8.46 -2.99
N ALA A 228 16.73 9.21 -1.96
CA ALA A 228 16.00 10.46 -2.14
C ALA A 228 16.79 11.45 -3.01
N LYS A 229 16.13 12.08 -3.97
CA LYS A 229 16.77 13.06 -4.86
C LYS A 229 17.08 14.36 -4.11
N PRO A 230 18.15 15.06 -4.46
CA PRO A 230 18.45 16.37 -3.90
C PRO A 230 17.29 17.36 -4.09
N GLY A 231 17.01 18.16 -3.05
CA GLY A 231 15.90 19.12 -3.03
C GLY A 231 14.53 18.51 -2.70
N SER A 232 14.44 17.20 -2.44
CA SER A 232 13.23 16.55 -1.96
C SER A 232 13.05 16.72 -0.46
N THR A 233 11.81 16.50 0.00
CA THR A 233 11.46 16.44 1.43
C THR A 233 10.97 15.04 1.79
N LEU A 234 11.47 14.50 2.90
CA LEU A 234 11.02 13.24 3.46
C LEU A 234 10.10 13.51 4.65
N LEU A 235 8.88 12.98 4.62
CA LEU A 235 7.99 12.90 5.77
C LEU A 235 8.14 11.53 6.42
N VAL A 236 8.63 11.48 7.64
CA VAL A 236 8.95 10.23 8.33
C VAL A 236 8.21 10.16 9.66
N ASN A 237 7.53 9.04 9.91
CA ASN A 237 6.96 8.79 11.22
C ASN A 237 8.07 8.78 12.28
N ALA A 238 7.90 9.52 13.36
CA ALA A 238 8.88 9.64 14.44
C ALA A 238 9.24 8.27 15.08
N SER A 239 8.33 7.28 15.01
CA SER A 239 8.60 5.90 15.45
C SER A 239 9.71 5.20 14.66
N ALA A 240 10.05 5.69 13.47
CA ALA A 240 11.17 5.15 12.67
C ALA A 240 12.57 5.46 13.25
N GLY A 241 12.63 6.32 14.27
CA GLY A 241 13.88 6.76 14.88
C GLY A 241 14.65 7.78 14.03
N HIS A 242 15.90 7.99 14.39
CA HIS A 242 16.75 8.96 13.67
C HIS A 242 17.23 8.37 12.34
N LEU A 243 16.92 9.06 11.25
CA LEU A 243 17.37 8.70 9.91
C LEU A 243 18.30 9.79 9.37
N THR A 244 19.33 9.40 8.63
CA THR A 244 20.26 10.31 7.98
C THR A 244 20.03 10.31 6.47
N PRO A 245 19.41 11.35 5.91
CA PRO A 245 19.20 11.47 4.48
C PRO A 245 20.47 11.84 3.72
N PRO A 246 20.50 11.71 2.39
CA PRO A 246 21.53 12.31 1.55
C PRO A 246 21.61 13.83 1.71
N GLU A 247 22.69 14.40 1.21
CA GLU A 247 22.89 15.85 1.20
C GLU A 247 21.79 16.57 0.40
N ASN A 248 21.35 17.73 0.89
CA ASN A 248 20.26 18.53 0.31
C ASN A 248 18.88 17.84 0.27
N VAL A 249 18.61 16.95 1.20
CA VAL A 249 17.28 16.35 1.45
C VAL A 249 16.82 16.73 2.84
N ASP A 250 15.63 17.33 2.94
CA ASP A 250 15.03 17.69 4.21
C ASP A 250 14.27 16.52 4.83
N ILE A 251 14.32 16.37 6.16
CA ILE A 251 13.43 15.47 6.91
C ILE A 251 12.49 16.32 7.78
N ILE A 252 11.22 15.94 7.75
CA ILE A 252 10.18 16.41 8.66
C ILE A 252 9.57 15.18 9.33
N THR A 253 9.56 15.16 10.63
CA THR A 253 8.97 14.09 11.41
C THR A 253 7.49 14.33 11.65
N PHE A 254 6.69 13.27 11.67
CA PHE A 254 5.30 13.34 12.09
C PHE A 254 4.96 12.21 13.08
N SER A 255 3.95 12.45 13.94
CA SER A 255 3.49 11.46 14.91
C SER A 255 2.00 11.66 15.21
N ASP A 256 1.29 10.57 15.50
CA ASP A 256 -0.07 10.63 16.07
C ASP A 256 -0.09 10.80 17.60
N THR A 257 1.09 11.03 18.17
CA THR A 257 1.35 11.46 19.54
C THR A 257 2.23 12.70 19.52
N THR A 258 2.67 13.22 20.69
CA THR A 258 3.62 14.33 20.81
C THR A 258 5.04 13.94 20.39
N ASP A 259 5.96 14.89 20.32
CA ASP A 259 7.39 14.75 20.01
C ASP A 259 7.76 14.54 18.53
N ALA A 260 7.11 15.30 17.63
CA ALA A 260 7.45 15.38 16.21
C ALA A 260 7.25 16.82 15.71
N ASP A 261 7.78 17.12 14.50
CA ASP A 261 7.58 18.43 13.85
C ASP A 261 6.09 18.68 13.54
N VAL A 262 5.34 17.59 13.22
CA VAL A 262 3.89 17.61 13.03
C VAL A 262 3.28 16.50 13.88
N TYR A 263 2.36 16.84 14.76
CA TYR A 263 1.77 15.86 15.68
C TYR A 263 0.28 16.10 15.91
N LEU A 264 -0.40 15.05 16.42
CA LEU A 264 -1.83 15.04 16.71
C LEU A 264 -2.09 15.15 18.20
N GLU A 265 -2.96 16.08 18.57
CA GLU A 265 -3.55 16.17 19.90
C GLU A 265 -5.05 15.84 19.83
N ARG A 266 -5.52 15.05 20.78
CA ARG A 266 -6.93 14.67 20.93
C ARG A 266 -7.48 15.29 22.19
N SER A 267 -8.39 16.25 22.06
CA SER A 267 -8.99 16.93 23.20
C SER A 267 -10.25 16.21 23.70
N PRO A 268 -10.59 16.31 24.99
CA PRO A 268 -11.90 15.92 25.50
C PRO A 268 -13.01 16.63 24.70
N GLY A 269 -14.04 15.88 24.30
CA GLY A 269 -15.12 16.41 23.44
C GLY A 269 -14.97 16.11 21.95
N GLY A 270 -13.97 15.30 21.55
CA GLY A 270 -13.85 14.79 20.19
C GLY A 270 -13.20 15.73 19.19
N ILE A 271 -12.66 16.87 19.66
CA ILE A 271 -11.90 17.79 18.81
C ILE A 271 -10.48 17.27 18.65
N TRP A 272 -10.02 17.18 17.42
CA TRP A 272 -8.67 16.81 17.03
C TRP A 272 -7.92 18.04 16.54
N THR A 273 -6.67 18.16 16.94
CA THR A 273 -5.79 19.28 16.56
C THR A 273 -4.49 18.73 16.00
N VAL A 274 -4.18 19.03 14.75
CA VAL A 274 -2.87 18.77 14.16
C VAL A 274 -2.01 20.02 14.36
N HIS A 275 -0.94 19.88 15.11
CA HIS A 275 0.07 20.92 15.36
C HIS A 275 1.21 20.78 14.36
N SER A 276 1.81 21.89 13.97
CA SER A 276 3.02 21.90 13.15
C SER A 276 3.95 23.03 13.58
N ASN A 277 5.21 22.70 13.77
CA ASN A 277 6.26 23.66 14.09
C ASN A 277 6.52 24.66 12.96
N ARG A 278 6.07 24.34 11.72
CA ARG A 278 6.28 25.14 10.51
C ARG A 278 5.01 25.82 9.99
N GLY A 279 3.84 25.71 10.66
CA GLY A 279 2.61 26.20 10.04
C GLY A 279 1.34 26.21 10.88
N GLY A 280 1.40 26.52 12.17
CA GLY A 280 0.19 26.65 12.98
C GLY A 280 -0.60 25.36 13.23
N THR A 281 -1.90 25.49 13.54
CA THR A 281 -2.75 24.37 13.94
C THR A 281 -3.94 24.19 13.01
N ILE A 282 -4.34 22.95 12.76
CA ILE A 282 -5.59 22.59 12.10
C ILE A 282 -6.49 21.88 13.10
N ARG A 283 -7.73 22.34 13.23
CA ARG A 283 -8.71 21.78 14.16
C ARG A 283 -9.92 21.24 13.41
N PHE A 284 -10.34 20.04 13.77
CA PHE A 284 -11.53 19.41 13.18
C PHE A 284 -12.16 18.42 14.15
N THR A 285 -13.39 18.04 13.87
CA THR A 285 -14.08 16.92 14.53
C THR A 285 -14.23 15.80 13.51
N PRO A 286 -13.62 14.61 13.74
CA PRO A 286 -13.80 13.49 12.83
C PRO A 286 -15.26 13.07 12.67
N ASN A 287 -15.63 12.69 11.45
CA ASN A 287 -16.95 12.13 11.17
C ASN A 287 -17.10 10.75 11.86
N SER A 288 -18.31 10.40 12.25
CA SER A 288 -18.63 9.12 12.90
C SER A 288 -18.66 7.91 11.94
N GLY A 289 -18.48 8.12 10.64
CA GLY A 289 -18.52 7.08 9.61
C GLY A 289 -17.27 6.19 9.53
N TYR A 290 -16.30 6.37 10.43
CA TYR A 290 -15.08 5.57 10.47
C TYR A 290 -14.41 5.64 11.85
N ASP A 291 -13.53 4.67 12.14
CA ASP A 291 -12.67 4.75 13.33
C ASP A 291 -11.55 5.77 13.12
N ALA A 292 -11.75 6.98 13.59
CA ALA A 292 -10.75 8.05 13.48
C ALA A 292 -9.40 7.65 14.13
N GLY A 293 -9.42 6.84 15.19
CA GLY A 293 -8.21 6.33 15.86
C GLY A 293 -7.33 5.51 14.92
N ALA A 294 -7.95 4.69 14.06
CA ALA A 294 -7.24 3.90 13.06
C ALA A 294 -6.62 4.75 11.94
N TYR A 295 -7.09 5.98 11.77
CA TYR A 295 -6.60 6.91 10.75
C TYR A 295 -5.63 7.97 11.29
N SER A 296 -5.32 7.96 12.59
CA SER A 296 -4.52 9.03 13.20
C SER A 296 -3.20 9.29 12.47
N THR A 297 -2.43 8.25 12.22
CA THR A 297 -1.16 8.33 11.45
C THR A 297 -1.39 8.88 10.04
N ALA A 298 -2.43 8.41 9.34
CA ALA A 298 -2.73 8.87 7.98
C ALA A 298 -3.15 10.34 7.94
N ILE A 299 -3.94 10.79 8.92
CA ILE A 299 -4.40 12.17 9.04
C ILE A 299 -3.22 13.12 9.24
N VAL A 300 -2.36 12.85 10.22
CA VAL A 300 -1.20 13.72 10.50
C VAL A 300 -0.27 13.79 9.30
N CYS A 301 0.02 12.64 8.71
CA CYS A 301 0.89 12.55 7.54
C CYS A 301 0.31 13.29 6.33
N ALA A 302 -0.98 13.11 6.03
CA ALA A 302 -1.64 13.78 4.91
C ALA A 302 -1.69 15.30 5.09
N VAL A 303 -1.96 15.79 6.32
CA VAL A 303 -1.92 17.22 6.66
C VAL A 303 -0.51 17.78 6.44
N ALA A 304 0.53 17.09 6.93
CA ALA A 304 1.91 17.51 6.75
C ALA A 304 2.27 17.61 5.25
N ALA A 305 1.92 16.58 4.46
CA ALA A 305 2.16 16.55 3.03
C ALA A 305 1.36 17.63 2.27
N ALA A 306 0.09 17.83 2.62
CA ALA A 306 -0.75 18.85 1.99
C ALA A 306 -0.19 20.27 2.19
N ARG A 307 0.35 20.56 3.37
CA ARG A 307 1.03 21.86 3.65
C ARG A 307 2.30 22.04 2.83
N LEU A 308 3.10 20.97 2.63
CA LEU A 308 4.27 21.01 1.73
C LEU A 308 3.85 21.24 0.26
N LEU A 309 2.67 20.82 -0.10
CA LEU A 309 2.07 21.09 -1.42
C LEU A 309 1.39 22.48 -1.51
N HIS A 310 1.46 23.28 -0.42
CA HIS A 310 0.85 24.61 -0.30
C HIS A 310 -0.68 24.61 -0.41
N VAL A 311 -1.32 23.53 0.06
CA VAL A 311 -2.78 23.48 0.20
C VAL A 311 -3.19 24.41 1.37
N GLU A 312 -4.18 25.26 1.15
CA GLU A 312 -4.70 26.17 2.17
C GLU A 312 -5.31 25.41 3.36
N ASP A 313 -5.02 25.85 4.60
CA ASP A 313 -5.50 25.21 5.82
C ASP A 313 -7.02 25.02 5.83
N ALA A 314 -7.80 26.00 5.36
CA ALA A 314 -9.26 25.91 5.28
C ALA A 314 -9.74 24.75 4.37
N LYS A 315 -8.98 24.41 3.31
CA LYS A 315 -9.28 23.29 2.42
C LYS A 315 -8.91 21.96 3.05
N ILE A 316 -7.82 21.94 3.82
CA ILE A 316 -7.40 20.77 4.60
C ILE A 316 -8.46 20.47 5.67
N GLU A 317 -8.91 21.48 6.43
CA GLU A 317 -9.97 21.34 7.42
C GLU A 317 -11.28 20.83 6.81
N SER A 318 -11.70 21.43 5.69
CA SER A 318 -12.90 20.97 4.97
C SER A 318 -12.77 19.50 4.53
N ALA A 319 -11.61 19.09 3.97
CA ALA A 319 -11.39 17.71 3.58
C ALA A 319 -11.47 16.75 4.77
N LEU A 320 -10.91 17.12 5.92
CA LEU A 320 -10.97 16.31 7.13
C LEU A 320 -12.39 16.16 7.70
N MET A 321 -13.20 17.22 7.64
CA MET A 321 -14.60 17.18 8.08
C MET A 321 -15.50 16.37 7.13
N ASP A 322 -15.24 16.43 5.83
CA ASP A 322 -15.99 15.70 4.81
C ASP A 322 -15.59 14.22 4.72
N PHE A 323 -14.41 13.85 5.25
CA PHE A 323 -13.87 12.51 5.14
C PHE A 323 -14.74 11.49 5.86
N ALA A 324 -15.16 10.45 5.16
CA ALA A 324 -16.03 9.37 5.66
C ALA A 324 -15.34 7.99 5.71
N GLY A 325 -13.99 7.97 5.72
CA GLY A 325 -13.21 6.74 5.71
C GLY A 325 -13.00 6.16 4.30
N VAL A 326 -12.08 5.22 4.21
CA VAL A 326 -11.73 4.49 2.98
C VAL A 326 -12.38 3.11 3.02
N HIS A 327 -12.95 2.65 1.92
CA HIS A 327 -13.50 1.30 1.81
C HIS A 327 -12.51 0.23 2.26
N GLY A 328 -12.96 -0.71 3.07
CA GLY A 328 -12.17 -1.79 3.60
C GLY A 328 -11.18 -1.38 4.70
N ARG A 329 -11.24 -0.16 5.23
CA ARG A 329 -10.29 0.33 6.23
C ARG A 329 -11.00 0.99 7.40
N MET A 330 -11.53 0.18 8.31
CA MET A 330 -12.20 0.63 9.55
C MET A 330 -13.33 1.66 9.28
N ARG A 331 -14.03 1.51 8.16
CA ARG A 331 -15.17 2.34 7.80
C ARG A 331 -16.45 1.73 8.35
N VAL A 332 -17.33 2.57 8.88
CA VAL A 332 -18.69 2.18 9.26
C VAL A 332 -19.61 2.44 8.07
N VAL A 333 -20.31 1.41 7.63
CA VAL A 333 -21.28 1.50 6.55
C VAL A 333 -22.62 0.96 6.99
N GLU A 334 -23.70 1.55 6.49
CA GLU A 334 -25.03 0.97 6.58
C GLU A 334 -25.13 -0.16 5.56
N TRP A 335 -25.48 -1.34 6.02
CA TRP A 335 -25.64 -2.52 5.19
C TRP A 335 -26.95 -3.24 5.54
N ALA A 336 -27.90 -3.29 4.62
CA ALA A 336 -29.20 -3.94 4.80
C ALA A 336 -29.90 -3.54 6.13
N GLY A 337 -29.88 -2.25 6.49
CA GLY A 337 -30.46 -1.72 7.72
C GLY A 337 -29.65 -1.97 9.00
N ARG A 338 -28.42 -2.50 8.88
CA ARG A 338 -27.47 -2.79 9.98
C ARG A 338 -26.22 -1.96 9.84
N ARG A 339 -25.45 -1.85 10.91
CA ARG A 339 -24.10 -1.27 10.85
C ARG A 339 -23.06 -2.34 10.57
N MET A 340 -22.15 -2.06 9.65
CA MET A 340 -20.97 -2.91 9.39
C MET A 340 -19.70 -2.10 9.55
N VAL A 341 -18.76 -2.60 10.36
CA VAL A 341 -17.38 -2.14 10.39
C VAL A 341 -16.62 -2.89 9.29
N ASP A 342 -16.33 -2.19 8.20
CA ASP A 342 -15.60 -2.76 7.05
C ASP A 342 -14.10 -2.52 7.21
N ASN A 343 -13.37 -3.59 7.55
CA ASN A 343 -11.91 -3.65 7.63
C ASN A 343 -11.32 -4.72 6.69
N SER A 344 -11.96 -4.97 5.54
CA SER A 344 -11.56 -5.99 4.59
C SER A 344 -10.65 -5.42 3.51
N ASN A 345 -9.35 -5.76 3.56
CA ASN A 345 -8.32 -5.24 2.66
C ASN A 345 -7.08 -6.14 2.59
N SER A 346 -6.19 -5.88 1.63
CA SER A 346 -4.96 -6.66 1.43
C SER A 346 -3.93 -6.54 2.58
N GLY A 347 -3.98 -5.46 3.35
CA GLY A 347 -3.09 -5.22 4.50
C GLY A 347 -3.68 -5.66 5.86
N MET A 348 -4.83 -6.34 5.87
CA MET A 348 -5.50 -6.78 7.09
C MET A 348 -4.63 -7.78 7.89
N THR A 349 -4.59 -7.60 9.20
CA THR A 349 -3.82 -8.41 10.16
C THR A 349 -4.67 -8.69 11.40
N ILE A 350 -4.29 -9.66 12.24
CA ILE A 350 -4.97 -9.94 13.52
C ILE A 350 -4.97 -8.72 14.45
N ARG A 351 -3.95 -7.86 14.41
CA ARG A 351 -3.95 -6.59 15.15
C ARG A 351 -5.12 -5.70 14.71
N SER A 352 -5.35 -5.58 13.40
CA SER A 352 -6.46 -4.77 12.88
C SER A 352 -7.83 -5.41 13.12
N VAL A 353 -7.91 -6.75 13.24
CA VAL A 353 -9.14 -7.44 13.69
C VAL A 353 -9.47 -7.09 15.14
N ARG A 354 -8.48 -7.11 16.04
CA ARG A 354 -8.66 -6.68 17.44
C ARG A 354 -9.16 -5.23 17.51
N GLN A 355 -8.54 -4.35 16.74
CA GLN A 355 -8.93 -2.94 16.68
C GLN A 355 -10.38 -2.78 16.16
N ALA A 356 -10.78 -3.55 15.14
CA ALA A 356 -12.14 -3.53 14.63
C ALA A 356 -13.17 -4.01 15.67
N LEU A 357 -12.84 -5.05 16.45
CA LEU A 357 -13.67 -5.53 17.54
C LEU A 357 -13.77 -4.48 18.67
N ASP A 358 -12.64 -3.89 19.09
CA ASP A 358 -12.62 -2.87 20.15
C ASP A 358 -13.45 -1.64 19.75
N TYR A 359 -13.34 -1.20 18.51
CA TYR A 359 -14.12 -0.10 17.97
C TYR A 359 -15.61 -0.45 17.92
N SER A 360 -15.97 -1.65 17.46
CA SER A 360 -17.35 -2.10 17.39
C SER A 360 -18.03 -2.18 18.76
N ASN A 361 -17.27 -2.51 19.82
CA ASN A 361 -17.76 -2.53 21.19
C ASN A 361 -18.24 -1.13 21.67
N GLY A 362 -17.69 -0.05 21.11
CA GLY A 362 -18.13 1.31 21.36
C GLY A 362 -19.37 1.75 20.55
N LEU A 363 -19.74 0.98 19.53
CA LEU A 363 -20.86 1.31 18.64
C LEU A 363 -22.18 0.62 19.02
N VAL A 364 -22.14 -0.41 19.85
CA VAL A 364 -23.30 -1.25 20.19
C VAL A 364 -23.53 -1.30 21.70
N SER A 365 -24.76 -1.63 22.11
CA SER A 365 -25.08 -1.92 23.50
C SER A 365 -24.72 -3.37 23.87
N SER A 366 -24.73 -3.69 25.16
CA SER A 366 -24.41 -5.04 25.64
C SER A 366 -25.43 -6.13 25.23
N HIS A 367 -26.57 -5.74 24.67
CA HIS A 367 -27.60 -6.64 24.22
C HIS A 367 -27.61 -6.88 22.71
N ASP A 368 -26.87 -6.05 21.95
CA ASP A 368 -26.80 -6.16 20.49
C ASP A 368 -25.80 -7.25 20.09
N ARG A 369 -26.13 -8.02 19.06
CA ARG A 369 -25.28 -9.09 18.57
C ARG A 369 -24.09 -8.56 17.77
N LYS A 370 -22.99 -9.26 17.88
CA LYS A 370 -21.75 -9.00 17.15
C LYS A 370 -21.37 -10.22 16.31
N VAL A 371 -21.37 -10.07 15.00
CA VAL A 371 -20.98 -11.12 14.06
C VAL A 371 -19.66 -10.70 13.38
N LEU A 372 -18.63 -11.51 13.55
CA LEU A 372 -17.31 -11.30 12.90
C LEU A 372 -17.20 -12.19 11.66
N ILE A 373 -16.86 -11.59 10.53
CA ILE A 373 -16.40 -12.28 9.32
C ILE A 373 -14.88 -12.18 9.29
N LEU A 374 -14.18 -13.32 9.33
CA LEU A 374 -12.71 -13.38 9.44
C LEU A 374 -12.11 -14.36 8.45
N GLY A 375 -11.00 -13.99 7.81
CA GLY A 375 -10.28 -14.91 6.95
C GLY A 375 -9.64 -14.25 5.74
N GLU A 376 -9.67 -14.97 4.60
CA GLU A 376 -9.06 -14.52 3.36
C GLU A 376 -9.83 -15.02 2.14
N GLU A 377 -9.84 -14.25 1.07
CA GLU A 377 -10.53 -14.58 -0.18
C GLU A 377 -9.59 -14.69 -1.39
N ALA A 378 -8.43 -14.05 -1.35
CA ALA A 378 -7.56 -14.02 -2.52
C ALA A 378 -6.70 -15.28 -2.64
N LYS A 379 -6.71 -15.91 -3.82
CA LYS A 379 -5.81 -17.03 -4.17
C LYS A 379 -4.33 -16.60 -4.30
N GLN A 380 -4.05 -15.29 -4.40
CA GLN A 380 -2.73 -14.71 -4.63
C GLN A 380 -2.40 -13.62 -3.61
N VAL A 381 -2.59 -13.87 -2.34
CA VAL A 381 -2.07 -12.98 -1.29
C VAL A 381 -0.63 -13.39 -1.03
N CYS A 382 0.34 -12.50 -1.26
CA CYS A 382 1.75 -12.77 -0.98
C CYS A 382 2.00 -13.20 0.46
N GLU A 383 1.17 -12.68 1.40
CA GLU A 383 1.13 -13.05 2.80
C GLU A 383 -0.34 -13.20 3.21
N GLY A 384 -0.82 -14.43 3.29
CA GLY A 384 -2.16 -14.72 3.79
C GLY A 384 -2.31 -14.36 5.27
N LEU A 385 -3.52 -14.49 5.79
CA LEU A 385 -3.74 -14.44 7.24
C LEU A 385 -3.25 -15.75 7.86
N ASP A 386 -2.41 -15.68 8.91
CA ASP A 386 -1.94 -16.89 9.60
C ASP A 386 -3.10 -17.57 10.33
N PRO A 387 -3.43 -18.84 10.02
CA PRO A 387 -4.49 -19.58 10.72
C PRO A 387 -4.23 -19.76 12.22
N THR A 388 -2.96 -19.83 12.64
CA THR A 388 -2.57 -19.94 14.05
C THR A 388 -2.91 -18.66 14.81
N ASP A 389 -2.59 -17.51 14.24
CA ASP A 389 -2.93 -16.20 14.80
C ASP A 389 -4.45 -16.00 14.87
N ALA A 390 -5.18 -16.45 13.84
CA ALA A 390 -6.63 -16.40 13.81
C ALA A 390 -7.25 -17.30 14.91
N ALA A 391 -6.74 -18.52 15.08
CA ALA A 391 -7.17 -19.43 16.13
C ALA A 391 -6.91 -18.84 17.54
N HIS A 392 -5.69 -18.32 17.79
CA HIS A 392 -5.37 -17.65 19.05
C HIS A 392 -6.25 -16.42 19.32
N PHE A 393 -6.64 -15.68 18.31
CA PHE A 393 -7.59 -14.58 18.47
C PHE A 393 -8.96 -15.10 18.90
N ILE A 394 -9.45 -16.16 18.26
CA ILE A 394 -10.74 -16.76 18.58
C ILE A 394 -10.73 -17.34 20.00
N ASP A 395 -9.69 -18.04 20.41
CA ASP A 395 -9.53 -18.59 21.76
C ASP A 395 -9.56 -17.51 22.84
N ASN A 396 -8.96 -16.34 22.57
CA ASN A 396 -8.83 -15.28 23.56
C ASN A 396 -10.01 -14.31 23.59
N ARG A 397 -10.66 -14.04 22.43
CA ARG A 397 -11.66 -12.98 22.25
C ARG A 397 -12.96 -13.45 21.61
N GLY A 398 -13.04 -14.73 21.20
CA GLY A 398 -14.24 -15.26 20.54
C GLY A 398 -15.50 -15.23 21.41
N ASN A 399 -15.37 -15.24 22.73
CA ASN A 399 -16.48 -15.11 23.69
C ASN A 399 -17.13 -13.72 23.72
N GLU A 400 -16.50 -12.69 23.13
CA GLU A 400 -17.06 -11.36 22.95
C GLU A 400 -17.99 -11.27 21.74
N LEU A 401 -18.08 -12.33 20.94
CA LEU A 401 -18.77 -12.41 19.66
C LEU A 401 -19.88 -13.46 19.72
N ASP A 402 -21.04 -13.17 19.15
CA ASP A 402 -22.15 -14.14 19.07
C ASP A 402 -21.89 -15.20 17.99
N THR A 403 -21.28 -14.80 16.88
CA THR A 403 -20.90 -15.71 15.80
C THR A 403 -19.64 -15.23 15.12
N ILE A 404 -18.78 -16.19 14.74
CA ILE A 404 -17.58 -15.96 13.91
C ILE A 404 -17.77 -16.76 12.62
N ILE A 405 -17.71 -16.09 11.48
CA ILE A 405 -17.82 -16.70 10.16
C ILE A 405 -16.45 -16.69 9.51
N LEU A 406 -15.88 -17.87 9.34
CA LEU A 406 -14.54 -18.04 8.73
C LEU A 406 -14.65 -18.19 7.22
N VAL A 407 -13.80 -17.45 6.49
CA VAL A 407 -13.70 -17.50 5.03
C VAL A 407 -12.29 -17.93 4.61
N GLY A 408 -12.22 -18.79 3.62
CA GLY A 408 -10.96 -19.27 3.06
C GLY A 408 -10.58 -20.70 3.52
N GLU A 409 -9.92 -21.41 2.60
CA GLU A 409 -9.63 -22.83 2.79
C GLU A 409 -8.70 -23.10 3.98
N ARG A 410 -7.72 -22.23 4.21
CA ARG A 410 -6.77 -22.36 5.33
C ARG A 410 -7.41 -22.16 6.70
N MET A 411 -8.58 -21.50 6.77
CA MET A 411 -9.33 -21.26 8.01
C MET A 411 -10.24 -22.43 8.40
N ARG A 412 -10.50 -23.40 7.53
CA ARG A 412 -11.51 -24.48 7.73
C ARG A 412 -11.26 -25.36 8.95
N ASN A 413 -10.02 -25.49 9.39
CA ASN A 413 -9.65 -26.35 10.53
C ASN A 413 -9.81 -25.68 11.90
N ILE A 414 -10.11 -24.37 11.92
CA ILE A 414 -10.34 -23.64 13.16
C ILE A 414 -11.76 -23.96 13.67
N GLN A 415 -11.86 -24.44 14.89
CA GLN A 415 -13.11 -24.84 15.51
C GLN A 415 -13.45 -23.97 16.72
N GLY A 416 -14.74 -23.85 17.03
CA GLY A 416 -15.25 -23.17 18.21
C GLY A 416 -16.76 -23.28 18.28
N GLY A 417 -17.34 -23.11 19.45
CA GLY A 417 -18.79 -23.29 19.66
C GLY A 417 -19.67 -22.29 18.89
N ASN A 418 -19.14 -21.12 18.58
CA ASN A 418 -19.81 -20.06 17.82
C ASN A 418 -19.18 -19.83 16.42
N VAL A 419 -18.35 -20.76 15.95
CA VAL A 419 -17.67 -20.67 14.65
C VAL A 419 -18.51 -21.34 13.56
N ARG A 420 -18.62 -20.66 12.41
CA ARG A 420 -19.21 -21.15 11.16
C ARG A 420 -18.22 -20.93 10.02
N THR A 421 -18.45 -21.56 8.87
CA THR A 421 -17.62 -21.40 7.68
C THR A 421 -18.45 -20.95 6.49
N ALA A 422 -17.87 -20.11 5.64
CA ALA A 422 -18.44 -19.68 4.36
C ALA A 422 -17.43 -19.85 3.23
N ALA A 423 -17.93 -20.04 2.02
CA ALA A 423 -17.09 -20.28 0.85
C ALA A 423 -16.43 -19.00 0.30
N SER A 424 -17.07 -17.85 0.46
CA SER A 424 -16.67 -16.54 -0.03
C SER A 424 -17.08 -15.44 0.93
N LEU A 425 -16.54 -14.24 0.75
CA LEU A 425 -16.97 -13.05 1.48
C LEU A 425 -18.47 -12.76 1.24
N GLU A 426 -18.95 -12.91 0.01
CA GLU A 426 -20.33 -12.70 -0.33
C GLU A 426 -21.26 -13.62 0.47
N SER A 427 -21.00 -14.94 0.46
CA SER A 427 -21.78 -15.91 1.24
C SER A 427 -21.65 -15.71 2.76
N ALA A 428 -20.50 -15.18 3.23
CA ALA A 428 -20.31 -14.83 4.63
C ALA A 428 -21.17 -13.62 5.04
N ILE A 429 -21.27 -12.61 4.17
CA ILE A 429 -22.13 -11.43 4.39
C ILE A 429 -23.59 -11.85 4.43
N GLU A 430 -24.08 -12.65 3.47
CA GLU A 430 -25.45 -13.18 3.48
C GLU A 430 -25.76 -13.98 4.75
N MET A 431 -24.81 -14.80 5.19
CA MET A 431 -24.95 -15.54 6.45
C MET A 431 -25.00 -14.59 7.65
N ALA A 432 -24.14 -13.58 7.71
CA ALA A 432 -24.13 -12.58 8.79
C ALA A 432 -25.47 -11.81 8.83
N GLU A 433 -26.00 -11.42 7.67
CA GLU A 433 -27.32 -10.78 7.57
C GLU A 433 -28.45 -11.65 8.13
N SER A 434 -28.40 -12.94 7.86
CA SER A 434 -29.43 -13.90 8.40
C SER A 434 -29.37 -14.08 9.91
N LEU A 435 -28.24 -13.77 10.53
CA LEU A 435 -27.96 -13.92 11.96
C LEU A 435 -28.13 -12.63 12.77
N THR A 436 -28.32 -11.50 12.10
CA THR A 436 -28.36 -10.15 12.70
C THR A 436 -29.67 -9.45 12.39
N SER A 437 -30.05 -8.50 13.26
CA SER A 437 -31.21 -7.61 13.16
C SER A 437 -30.78 -6.15 13.14
N GLU A 438 -31.74 -5.22 13.07
CA GLU A 438 -31.49 -3.81 13.32
C GLU A 438 -30.82 -3.63 14.70
N ASN A 439 -29.84 -2.73 14.79
CA ASN A 439 -28.95 -2.45 15.92
C ASN A 439 -27.79 -3.44 16.13
N ASP A 440 -27.86 -4.66 15.60
CA ASP A 440 -26.72 -5.58 15.60
C ASP A 440 -25.57 -5.05 14.72
N ILE A 441 -24.35 -5.56 14.91
CA ILE A 441 -23.19 -5.13 14.16
C ILE A 441 -22.50 -6.30 13.46
N ILE A 442 -22.12 -6.08 12.20
CA ILE A 442 -21.27 -6.97 11.43
C ILE A 442 -19.86 -6.37 11.40
N ILE A 443 -18.84 -7.17 11.68
CA ILE A 443 -17.44 -6.80 11.62
C ILE A 443 -16.81 -7.59 10.49
N SER A 444 -16.44 -6.95 9.39
CA SER A 444 -15.85 -7.61 8.22
C SER A 444 -14.34 -7.41 8.20
N CYS A 445 -13.59 -8.49 8.40
CA CYS A 445 -12.14 -8.54 8.47
C CYS A 445 -11.61 -9.64 7.55
N ILE A 446 -11.66 -9.39 6.24
CA ILE A 446 -11.19 -10.33 5.22
C ILE A 446 -9.94 -9.80 4.54
N LYS A 447 -8.92 -10.63 4.43
CA LYS A 447 -7.73 -10.32 3.64
C LYS A 447 -8.07 -10.52 2.16
N CYS A 448 -8.21 -9.43 1.43
CA CYS A 448 -8.64 -9.45 0.02
C CYS A 448 -8.07 -8.25 -0.74
N PHE A 449 -8.00 -8.35 -2.06
CA PHE A 449 -7.77 -7.20 -2.94
C PHE A 449 -9.13 -6.62 -3.37
N ARG A 450 -9.37 -5.34 -3.15
CA ARG A 450 -10.60 -4.61 -3.53
C ARG A 450 -10.27 -3.36 -4.32
#